data_c17be2ecf90b4a03a13151562e452e36
#
_entry.id   c17be2ecf90b4a03a13151562e452e36
#
_cell.length_a   1.000
_cell.length_b   1.000
_cell.length_c   1.000
_cell.angle_alpha   90.00
_cell.angle_beta   90.00
_cell.angle_gamma   90.00
#
_symmetry.space_group_name_H-M   'P 1'
#
loop_
_entity.id
_entity.type
_entity.pdbx_description
1 polymer ?
#
loop_
_entity_poly.entity_id
_entity_poly.type
_entity_poly.pdbx_seq_one_letter_code
_entity_poly.pdbx_strand_id
1 'polypeptide(L)'
;PISSIHTVANIAVGVLVGVAVMWFLIMPAINSSEKKALNKQTVSFSDQIAEQKSQISALKTELETYRASSEETENAQATAASTQDSYEVVMNIAEHYKSEDMSNAAMAEELMKVNADSLGAVGRAKFDELTGKIYPDACKKQYRAAKEAYDSGEYDTVISSLETVMQMDESYNDGAAMLLLAQGYEKKGDQDKANTTYQKIIETWPDTDVATQAQQALDAQSGNTDNSDSKKSGDTKKNSDNDDNGDNNN
;
A
#
# COMPACT_ATOMS: atom_id res chain seq x y z
N PRO A 1 -12.63 -21.45 17.91
CA PRO A 1 -11.71 -20.33 18.18
C PRO A 1 -11.06 -20.33 19.56
N ILE A 2 -11.33 -21.34 20.41
CA ILE A 2 -10.67 -21.46 21.74
C ILE A 2 -9.19 -21.87 21.61
N SER A 3 -8.78 -22.48 20.50
CA SER A 3 -7.39 -22.92 20.27
C SER A 3 -6.40 -21.77 20.10
N SER A 4 -6.81 -20.63 19.52
CA SER A 4 -5.93 -19.47 19.30
C SER A 4 -5.49 -18.80 20.60
N ILE A 5 -6.36 -18.76 21.60
CA ILE A 5 -6.05 -18.15 22.92
C ILE A 5 -4.98 -18.96 23.66
N HIS A 6 -5.02 -20.29 23.54
CA HIS A 6 -4.01 -21.16 24.14
C HIS A 6 -2.65 -21.06 23.43
N THR A 7 -2.64 -20.82 22.11
CA THR A 7 -1.39 -20.65 21.34
C THR A 7 -0.69 -19.34 21.74
N VAL A 8 -1.41 -18.22 21.86
CA VAL A 8 -0.85 -16.92 22.31
C VAL A 8 -0.31 -17.01 23.74
N ALA A 9 -1.04 -17.67 24.65
CA ALA A 9 -0.60 -17.85 26.03
C ALA A 9 0.69 -18.71 26.09
N ASN A 10 0.81 -19.76 25.27
CA ASN A 10 1.96 -20.64 25.24
C ASN A 10 3.21 -19.97 24.66
N ILE A 11 3.07 -19.10 23.63
CA ILE A 11 4.18 -18.33 23.08
C ILE A 11 4.70 -17.33 24.10
N ALA A 12 3.82 -16.60 24.81
CA ALA A 12 4.23 -15.67 25.87
C ALA A 12 4.98 -16.38 27.00
N VAL A 13 4.55 -17.55 27.39
CA VAL A 13 5.24 -18.39 28.40
C VAL A 13 6.59 -18.90 27.87
N GLY A 14 6.66 -19.32 26.60
CA GLY A 14 7.89 -19.78 25.96
C GLY A 14 8.98 -18.72 25.91
N VAL A 15 8.63 -17.47 25.63
CA VAL A 15 9.57 -16.33 25.61
C VAL A 15 10.08 -16.03 27.03
N LEU A 16 9.22 -16.06 28.05
CA LEU A 16 9.63 -15.85 29.44
C LEU A 16 10.56 -16.96 29.95
N VAL A 17 10.30 -18.20 29.60
CA VAL A 17 11.17 -19.33 29.95
C VAL A 17 12.50 -19.25 29.21
N GLY A 18 12.51 -18.88 27.93
CA GLY A 18 13.73 -18.69 27.14
C GLY A 18 14.65 -17.59 27.72
N VAL A 19 14.09 -16.48 28.14
CA VAL A 19 14.83 -15.38 28.81
C VAL A 19 15.40 -15.83 30.16
N ALA A 20 14.64 -16.58 30.94
CA ALA A 20 15.10 -17.12 32.23
C ALA A 20 16.25 -18.14 32.08
N VAL A 21 16.17 -19.04 31.08
CA VAL A 21 17.23 -20.01 30.78
C VAL A 21 18.50 -19.32 30.29
N MET A 22 18.37 -18.32 29.43
CA MET A 22 19.50 -17.52 28.94
C MET A 22 20.19 -16.76 30.08
N TRP A 23 19.43 -16.22 31.03
CA TRP A 23 19.96 -15.58 32.25
C TRP A 23 20.78 -16.55 33.10
N PHE A 24 20.27 -17.77 33.34
CA PHE A 24 20.88 -18.73 34.29
C PHE A 24 22.14 -19.40 33.74
N LEU A 25 22.21 -19.60 32.40
CA LEU A 25 23.34 -20.32 31.78
C LEU A 25 24.47 -19.39 31.31
N ILE A 26 24.20 -18.13 30.96
CA ILE A 26 25.19 -17.23 30.36
C ILE A 26 25.76 -16.23 31.38
N MET A 27 25.01 -15.87 32.42
CA MET A 27 25.41 -14.87 33.44
C MET A 27 26.72 -15.15 34.22
N PRO A 28 27.12 -16.39 34.55
CA PRO A 28 28.34 -16.63 35.29
C PRO A 28 29.64 -16.28 34.54
N ALA A 29 29.56 -16.20 33.20
CA ALA A 29 30.74 -16.05 32.32
C ALA A 29 31.03 -14.60 31.87
N ILE A 30 30.16 -13.64 32.20
CA ILE A 30 30.24 -12.26 31.65
C ILE A 30 30.83 -11.28 32.65
N ASN A 31 31.73 -10.41 32.19
CA ASN A 31 32.41 -9.37 32.97
C ASN A 31 31.41 -8.32 33.50
N SER A 32 31.72 -7.62 34.61
CA SER A 32 30.79 -6.75 35.34
C SER A 32 30.20 -5.60 34.52
N SER A 33 30.88 -5.12 33.49
CA SER A 33 30.41 -4.10 32.55
C SER A 33 29.39 -4.66 31.54
N GLU A 34 29.62 -5.87 31.04
CA GLU A 34 28.73 -6.58 30.15
C GLU A 34 27.45 -7.03 30.87
N LYS A 35 27.58 -7.43 32.14
CA LYS A 35 26.41 -7.75 33.00
C LYS A 35 25.47 -6.55 33.16
N LYS A 36 26.01 -5.33 33.31
CA LYS A 36 25.20 -4.10 33.41
C LYS A 36 24.50 -3.76 32.08
N ALA A 37 25.18 -3.94 30.95
CA ALA A 37 24.61 -3.71 29.64
C ALA A 37 23.48 -4.73 29.31
N LEU A 38 23.74 -6.01 29.56
CA LEU A 38 22.79 -7.09 29.39
C LEU A 38 21.56 -6.93 30.28
N ASN A 39 21.78 -6.53 31.56
CA ASN A 39 20.68 -6.27 32.50
C ASN A 39 19.82 -5.09 32.05
N LYS A 40 20.41 -4.00 31.53
CA LYS A 40 19.69 -2.86 31.00
C LYS A 40 18.88 -3.26 29.75
N GLN A 41 19.44 -4.10 28.89
CA GLN A 41 18.76 -4.62 27.70
C GLN A 41 17.59 -5.56 28.08
N THR A 42 17.81 -6.43 29.07
CA THR A 42 16.78 -7.35 29.58
C THR A 42 15.61 -6.57 30.23
N VAL A 43 15.89 -5.53 31.00
CA VAL A 43 14.84 -4.65 31.57
C VAL A 43 14.08 -3.94 30.46
N SER A 44 14.78 -3.40 29.45
CA SER A 44 14.13 -2.76 28.31
C SER A 44 13.22 -3.73 27.52
N PHE A 45 13.65 -4.97 27.29
CA PHE A 45 12.81 -5.99 26.66
C PHE A 45 11.61 -6.37 27.54
N SER A 46 11.82 -6.49 28.86
CA SER A 46 10.73 -6.77 29.79
C SER A 46 9.67 -5.66 29.80
N ASP A 47 10.10 -4.40 29.76
CA ASP A 47 9.21 -3.25 29.70
C ASP A 47 8.43 -3.20 28.37
N GLN A 48 9.10 -3.49 27.25
CA GLN A 48 8.44 -3.59 25.93
C GLN A 48 7.40 -4.72 25.88
N ILE A 49 7.72 -5.89 26.47
CA ILE A 49 6.79 -7.02 26.56
C ILE A 49 5.58 -6.65 27.44
N ALA A 50 5.81 -5.97 28.56
CA ALA A 50 4.73 -5.51 29.44
C ALA A 50 3.81 -4.51 28.74
N GLU A 51 4.38 -3.56 28.01
CA GLU A 51 3.64 -2.58 27.22
C GLU A 51 2.79 -3.25 26.12
N GLN A 52 3.39 -4.15 25.33
CA GLN A 52 2.68 -4.90 24.30
C GLN A 52 1.55 -5.77 24.88
N LYS A 53 1.79 -6.41 26.03
CA LYS A 53 0.76 -7.20 26.72
C LYS A 53 -0.39 -6.33 27.19
N SER A 54 -0.10 -5.12 27.68
CA SER A 54 -1.10 -4.13 28.05
C SER A 54 -1.95 -3.71 26.84
N GLN A 55 -1.32 -3.41 25.71
CA GLN A 55 -2.01 -3.05 24.46
C GLN A 55 -2.90 -4.18 23.94
N ILE A 56 -2.41 -5.42 23.95
CA ILE A 56 -3.21 -6.59 23.56
C ILE A 56 -4.40 -6.77 24.50
N SER A 57 -4.23 -6.56 25.81
CA SER A 57 -5.32 -6.62 26.77
C SER A 57 -6.37 -5.53 26.53
N ALA A 58 -5.92 -4.31 26.24
CA ALA A 58 -6.82 -3.19 25.92
C ALA A 58 -7.60 -3.45 24.62
N LEU A 59 -6.96 -3.95 23.56
CA LEU A 59 -7.62 -4.35 22.31
C LEU A 59 -8.67 -5.44 22.55
N LYS A 60 -8.38 -6.44 23.40
CA LYS A 60 -9.36 -7.48 23.75
C LYS A 60 -10.58 -6.90 24.45
N THR A 61 -10.38 -6.00 25.40
CA THR A 61 -11.47 -5.36 26.12
C THR A 61 -12.33 -4.52 25.18
N GLU A 62 -11.69 -3.79 24.26
CA GLU A 62 -12.42 -2.99 23.26
C GLU A 62 -13.23 -3.88 22.32
N LEU A 63 -12.66 -5.00 21.85
CA LEU A 63 -13.37 -6.01 21.06
C LEU A 63 -14.57 -6.61 21.80
N GLU A 64 -14.41 -6.94 23.10
CA GLU A 64 -15.50 -7.46 23.94
C GLU A 64 -16.61 -6.41 24.12
N THR A 65 -16.26 -5.13 24.23
CA THR A 65 -17.23 -4.04 24.32
C THR A 65 -18.04 -3.92 23.02
N TYR A 66 -17.40 -4.01 21.87
CA TYR A 66 -18.10 -4.03 20.57
C TYR A 66 -18.99 -5.26 20.40
N ARG A 67 -18.55 -6.44 20.87
CA ARG A 67 -19.37 -7.66 20.86
C ARG A 67 -20.64 -7.50 21.72
N ALA A 68 -20.51 -6.93 22.89
CA ALA A 68 -21.63 -6.72 23.81
C ALA A 68 -22.64 -5.68 23.28
N SER A 69 -22.19 -4.65 22.58
CA SER A 69 -23.05 -3.62 22.00
C SER A 69 -23.80 -4.07 20.74
N SER A 70 -23.40 -5.20 20.14
CA SER A 70 -23.94 -5.68 18.87
C SER A 70 -25.20 -6.53 18.97
N GLU A 71 -25.74 -6.78 20.17
CA GLU A 71 -26.93 -7.61 20.35
C GLU A 71 -28.26 -6.94 19.92
N GLU A 72 -28.24 -5.68 19.48
CA GLU A 72 -29.48 -4.91 19.30
C GLU A 72 -30.06 -4.76 17.88
N THR A 73 -29.35 -5.02 16.75
CA THR A 73 -29.97 -4.94 15.40
C THR A 73 -29.17 -5.65 14.28
N GLU A 74 -29.85 -6.20 13.25
CA GLU A 74 -29.25 -6.90 12.10
C GLU A 74 -28.19 -6.06 11.34
N ASN A 75 -28.36 -4.74 11.24
CA ASN A 75 -27.37 -3.82 10.65
C ASN A 75 -26.15 -3.57 11.57
N ALA A 76 -26.37 -3.58 12.88
CA ALA A 76 -25.32 -3.51 13.87
C ALA A 76 -24.47 -4.80 13.87
N GLN A 77 -25.07 -5.94 13.56
CA GLN A 77 -24.42 -7.23 13.53
C GLN A 77 -23.39 -7.33 12.38
N ALA A 78 -23.72 -6.83 11.17
CA ALA A 78 -22.78 -6.78 10.05
C ALA A 78 -21.61 -5.81 10.29
N THR A 79 -21.89 -4.64 10.88
CA THR A 79 -20.87 -3.67 11.26
C THR A 79 -19.98 -4.20 12.39
N ALA A 80 -20.54 -4.87 13.37
CA ALA A 80 -19.79 -5.49 14.46
C ALA A 80 -18.89 -6.63 13.99
N ALA A 81 -19.35 -7.46 13.04
CA ALA A 81 -18.55 -8.52 12.43
C ALA A 81 -17.34 -7.92 11.68
N SER A 82 -17.54 -6.91 10.84
CA SER A 82 -16.46 -6.22 10.12
C SER A 82 -15.47 -5.53 11.07
N THR A 83 -15.96 -4.96 12.17
CA THR A 83 -15.11 -4.38 13.21
C THR A 83 -14.30 -5.46 13.92
N GLN A 84 -14.93 -6.57 14.27
CA GLN A 84 -14.25 -7.72 14.88
C GLN A 84 -13.14 -8.26 13.98
N ASP A 85 -13.43 -8.45 12.68
CA ASP A 85 -12.45 -8.90 11.71
C ASP A 85 -11.25 -7.94 11.63
N SER A 86 -11.51 -6.62 11.66
CA SER A 86 -10.47 -5.60 11.65
C SER A 86 -9.56 -5.69 12.89
N TYR A 87 -10.12 -5.90 14.08
CA TYR A 87 -9.33 -6.11 15.31
C TYR A 87 -8.52 -7.40 15.26
N GLU A 88 -9.11 -8.49 14.76
CA GLU A 88 -8.42 -9.78 14.65
C GLU A 88 -7.22 -9.67 13.70
N VAL A 89 -7.34 -8.98 12.58
CA VAL A 89 -6.22 -8.72 11.66
C VAL A 89 -5.13 -7.90 12.35
N VAL A 90 -5.46 -6.78 13.00
CA VAL A 90 -4.47 -5.93 13.68
C VAL A 90 -3.72 -6.71 14.77
N MET A 91 -4.42 -7.53 15.55
CA MET A 91 -3.81 -8.35 16.60
C MET A 91 -2.89 -9.44 16.01
N ASN A 92 -3.33 -10.11 14.95
CA ASN A 92 -2.56 -11.15 14.28
C ASN A 92 -1.29 -10.59 13.67
N ILE A 93 -1.38 -9.44 12.98
CA ILE A 93 -0.20 -8.77 12.42
C ILE A 93 0.75 -8.27 13.50
N ALA A 94 0.25 -7.79 14.63
CA ALA A 94 1.11 -7.41 15.76
C ALA A 94 1.93 -8.61 16.31
N GLU A 95 1.36 -9.81 16.28
CA GLU A 95 2.05 -11.04 16.67
C GLU A 95 3.08 -11.47 15.63
N HIS A 96 2.71 -11.49 14.34
CA HIS A 96 3.62 -11.82 13.24
C HIS A 96 4.79 -10.83 13.11
N TYR A 97 4.53 -9.53 13.29
CA TYR A 97 5.58 -8.52 13.31
C TYR A 97 6.62 -8.75 14.42
N LYS A 98 6.15 -9.23 15.57
CA LYS A 98 7.01 -9.53 16.73
C LYS A 98 7.80 -10.83 16.55
N SER A 99 7.20 -11.86 15.95
CA SER A 99 7.82 -13.17 15.72
C SER A 99 8.71 -13.21 14.48
N GLU A 100 8.65 -12.16 13.64
CA GLU A 100 9.41 -12.04 12.38
C GLU A 100 9.19 -13.22 11.41
N ASP A 101 8.01 -13.87 11.48
CA ASP A 101 7.69 -15.06 10.70
C ASP A 101 6.86 -14.76 9.44
N MET A 102 6.47 -13.49 9.24
CA MET A 102 5.74 -13.01 8.05
C MET A 102 6.48 -11.82 7.42
N SER A 103 6.50 -11.77 6.08
CA SER A 103 7.13 -10.66 5.38
C SER A 103 6.31 -9.36 5.48
N ASN A 104 6.98 -8.20 5.47
CA ASN A 104 6.30 -6.89 5.48
C ASN A 104 5.29 -6.74 4.32
N ALA A 105 5.57 -7.31 3.14
CA ALA A 105 4.62 -7.29 2.02
C ALA A 105 3.33 -8.05 2.33
N ALA A 106 3.43 -9.26 2.91
CA ALA A 106 2.27 -10.05 3.27
C ALA A 106 1.48 -9.42 4.44
N MET A 107 2.19 -8.87 5.44
CA MET A 107 1.55 -8.12 6.53
C MET A 107 0.83 -6.87 6.02
N ALA A 108 1.42 -6.14 5.06
CA ALA A 108 0.78 -4.97 4.45
C ALA A 108 -0.52 -5.34 3.71
N GLU A 109 -0.53 -6.44 2.96
CA GLU A 109 -1.73 -6.93 2.28
C GLU A 109 -2.88 -7.24 3.26
N GLU A 110 -2.58 -7.80 4.42
CA GLU A 110 -3.59 -8.04 5.45
C GLU A 110 -4.05 -6.73 6.11
N LEU A 111 -3.14 -5.81 6.41
CA LEU A 111 -3.48 -4.51 6.99
C LEU A 111 -4.33 -3.63 6.07
N MET A 112 -4.18 -3.73 4.75
CA MET A 112 -5.03 -3.02 3.78
C MET A 112 -6.49 -3.47 3.79
N LYS A 113 -6.79 -4.66 4.32
CA LYS A 113 -8.17 -5.15 4.48
C LYS A 113 -8.88 -4.59 5.71
N VAL A 114 -8.11 -3.97 6.62
CA VAL A 114 -8.63 -3.41 7.87
C VAL A 114 -9.45 -2.15 7.59
N ASN A 115 -10.69 -2.14 8.07
CA ASN A 115 -11.45 -0.90 8.15
C ASN A 115 -11.00 -0.11 9.38
N ALA A 116 -10.01 0.77 9.17
CA ALA A 116 -9.40 1.55 10.24
C ALA A 116 -10.39 2.50 10.96
N ASP A 117 -11.45 2.94 10.27
CA ASP A 117 -12.48 3.83 10.84
C ASP A 117 -13.44 3.08 11.78
N SER A 118 -13.50 1.75 11.68
CA SER A 118 -14.28 0.92 12.61
C SER A 118 -13.54 0.61 13.92
N LEU A 119 -12.23 0.90 13.98
CA LEU A 119 -11.41 0.66 15.16
C LEU A 119 -11.61 1.78 16.19
N GLY A 120 -11.74 1.41 17.47
CA GLY A 120 -11.68 2.37 18.57
C GLY A 120 -10.26 2.94 18.75
N ALA A 121 -10.09 3.88 19.66
CA ALA A 121 -8.84 4.65 19.83
C ALA A 121 -7.59 3.77 20.00
N VAL A 122 -7.69 2.69 20.77
CA VAL A 122 -6.57 1.77 21.03
C VAL A 122 -6.25 0.94 19.81
N GLY A 123 -7.27 0.40 19.12
CA GLY A 123 -7.11 -0.37 17.89
C GLY A 123 -6.52 0.48 16.76
N ARG A 124 -7.01 1.71 16.62
CA ARG A 124 -6.51 2.68 15.65
C ARG A 124 -5.04 3.03 15.91
N ALA A 125 -4.68 3.34 17.16
CA ALA A 125 -3.28 3.63 17.49
C ALA A 125 -2.35 2.44 17.18
N LYS A 126 -2.82 1.21 17.42
CA LYS A 126 -2.03 0.02 17.08
C LYS A 126 -1.94 -0.22 15.58
N PHE A 127 -3.00 0.01 14.85
CA PHE A 127 -3.00 -0.03 13.38
C PHE A 127 -2.02 1.00 12.80
N ASP A 128 -2.07 2.25 13.27
CA ASP A 128 -1.19 3.33 12.81
C ASP A 128 0.29 3.03 13.15
N GLU A 129 0.57 2.43 14.31
CA GLU A 129 1.92 1.97 14.68
C GLU A 129 2.44 0.90 13.71
N LEU A 130 1.62 -0.09 13.39
CA LEU A 130 2.00 -1.20 12.51
C LEU A 130 2.19 -0.74 11.07
N THR A 131 1.25 0.03 10.53
CA THR A 131 1.34 0.58 9.17
C THR A 131 2.57 1.48 9.03
N GLY A 132 2.85 2.32 10.02
CA GLY A 132 4.06 3.16 10.04
C GLY A 132 5.38 2.37 10.01
N LYS A 133 5.39 1.15 10.51
CA LYS A 133 6.57 0.28 10.49
C LYS A 133 6.67 -0.62 9.25
N ILE A 134 5.54 -1.09 8.76
CA ILE A 134 5.44 -2.13 7.72
C ILE A 134 5.36 -1.52 6.32
N TYR A 135 4.54 -0.47 6.12
CA TYR A 135 4.26 0.10 4.80
C TYR A 135 5.49 0.67 4.09
N PRO A 136 6.43 1.37 4.75
CA PRO A 136 7.61 1.91 4.05
C PRO A 136 8.44 0.84 3.34
N ASP A 137 8.64 -0.32 3.95
CA ASP A 137 9.39 -1.42 3.35
C ASP A 137 8.56 -2.16 2.28
N ALA A 138 7.27 -2.35 2.53
CA ALA A 138 6.34 -2.93 1.55
C ALA A 138 6.23 -2.05 0.29
N CYS A 139 6.05 -0.74 0.43
CA CYS A 139 6.05 0.22 -0.69
C CYS A 139 7.35 0.18 -1.48
N LYS A 140 8.50 0.19 -0.79
CA LYS A 140 9.81 0.11 -1.44
C LYS A 140 9.96 -1.15 -2.28
N LYS A 141 9.51 -2.30 -1.77
CA LYS A 141 9.57 -3.58 -2.48
C LYS A 141 8.64 -3.58 -3.69
N GLN A 142 7.40 -3.13 -3.53
CA GLN A 142 6.42 -3.06 -4.62
C GLN A 142 6.82 -2.05 -5.70
N TYR A 143 7.31 -0.87 -5.32
CA TYR A 143 7.80 0.13 -6.26
C TYR A 143 8.99 -0.36 -7.09
N ARG A 144 9.92 -1.10 -6.45
CA ARG A 144 11.05 -1.71 -7.18
C ARG A 144 10.56 -2.75 -8.17
N ALA A 145 9.64 -3.64 -7.75
CA ALA A 145 9.05 -4.64 -8.64
C ALA A 145 8.32 -3.99 -9.82
N ALA A 146 7.60 -2.90 -9.58
CA ALA A 146 6.94 -2.14 -10.64
C ALA A 146 7.94 -1.53 -11.65
N LYS A 147 9.08 -1.03 -11.20
CA LYS A 147 10.14 -0.53 -12.11
C LYS A 147 10.72 -1.65 -12.96
N GLU A 148 11.06 -2.79 -12.37
CA GLU A 148 11.57 -3.95 -13.09
C GLU A 148 10.54 -4.48 -14.11
N ALA A 149 9.25 -4.51 -13.75
CA ALA A 149 8.16 -4.86 -14.65
C ALA A 149 7.97 -3.83 -15.78
N TYR A 150 8.13 -2.54 -15.50
CA TYR A 150 8.04 -1.48 -16.51
C TYR A 150 9.14 -1.64 -17.57
N ASP A 151 10.38 -1.89 -17.14
CA ASP A 151 11.52 -2.13 -18.03
C ASP A 151 11.34 -3.41 -18.88
N SER A 152 10.58 -4.38 -18.38
CA SER A 152 10.24 -5.63 -19.06
C SER A 152 8.98 -5.52 -19.94
N GLY A 153 8.24 -4.40 -19.88
CA GLY A 153 7.00 -4.21 -20.62
C GLY A 153 5.77 -4.93 -20.00
N GLU A 154 5.88 -5.38 -18.76
CA GLU A 154 4.82 -6.08 -18.02
C GLU A 154 3.88 -5.07 -17.34
N TYR A 155 3.14 -4.28 -18.12
CA TYR A 155 2.38 -3.15 -17.62
C TYR A 155 1.22 -3.52 -16.68
N ASP A 156 0.67 -4.72 -16.76
CA ASP A 156 -0.31 -5.22 -15.78
C ASP A 156 0.30 -5.36 -14.39
N THR A 157 1.54 -5.87 -14.33
CA THR A 157 2.30 -5.99 -13.07
C THR A 157 2.69 -4.61 -12.53
N VAL A 158 3.06 -3.66 -13.42
CA VAL A 158 3.31 -2.25 -13.03
C VAL A 158 2.11 -1.66 -12.34
N ILE A 159 0.94 -1.76 -12.98
CA ILE A 159 -0.31 -1.18 -12.49
C ILE A 159 -0.69 -1.80 -11.15
N SER A 160 -0.76 -3.13 -11.05
CA SER A 160 -1.17 -3.80 -9.81
C SER A 160 -0.24 -3.52 -8.64
N SER A 161 1.08 -3.50 -8.88
CA SER A 161 2.06 -3.18 -7.84
C SER A 161 1.96 -1.74 -7.36
N LEU A 162 1.73 -0.79 -8.27
CA LEU A 162 1.65 0.63 -7.91
C LEU A 162 0.28 1.02 -7.35
N GLU A 163 -0.82 0.40 -7.78
CA GLU A 163 -2.11 0.54 -7.11
C GLU A 163 -2.01 0.10 -5.64
N THR A 164 -1.27 -0.97 -5.37
CA THR A 164 -0.96 -1.41 -4.00
C THR A 164 -0.14 -0.38 -3.22
N VAL A 165 0.87 0.23 -3.85
CA VAL A 165 1.64 1.33 -3.23
C VAL A 165 0.73 2.52 -2.91
N MET A 166 -0.15 2.92 -3.84
CA MET A 166 -1.07 4.05 -3.64
C MET A 166 -2.07 3.82 -2.50
N GLN A 167 -2.45 2.58 -2.24
CA GLN A 167 -3.30 2.23 -1.09
C GLN A 167 -2.56 2.33 0.24
N MET A 168 -1.26 2.06 0.27
CA MET A 168 -0.44 2.16 1.48
C MET A 168 0.06 3.58 1.74
N ASP A 169 0.53 4.26 0.70
CA ASP A 169 1.08 5.62 0.75
C ASP A 169 0.93 6.29 -0.62
N GLU A 170 -0.09 7.12 -0.74
CA GLU A 170 -0.40 7.85 -1.98
C GLU A 170 0.70 8.84 -2.36
N SER A 171 1.46 9.33 -1.38
CA SER A 171 2.55 10.29 -1.56
C SER A 171 3.92 9.63 -1.78
N TYR A 172 3.96 8.30 -1.85
CA TYR A 172 5.21 7.56 -1.88
C TYR A 172 6.20 8.11 -2.92
N ASN A 173 7.41 8.40 -2.44
CA ASN A 173 8.51 8.92 -3.23
C ASN A 173 8.16 10.24 -3.98
N ASP A 174 7.48 11.15 -3.27
CA ASP A 174 7.12 12.50 -3.73
C ASP A 174 6.38 12.49 -5.09
N GLY A 175 5.47 11.55 -5.27
CA GLY A 175 4.65 11.38 -6.47
C GLY A 175 5.31 10.58 -7.61
N ALA A 176 6.57 10.17 -7.49
CA ALA A 176 7.23 9.39 -8.54
C ALA A 176 6.57 8.01 -8.78
N ALA A 177 5.99 7.40 -7.74
CA ALA A 177 5.25 6.17 -7.89
C ALA A 177 3.94 6.39 -8.66
N MET A 178 3.22 7.48 -8.38
CA MET A 178 2.00 7.85 -9.12
C MET A 178 2.31 8.19 -10.57
N LEU A 179 3.45 8.85 -10.85
CA LEU A 179 3.89 9.12 -12.22
C LEU A 179 4.15 7.82 -12.99
N LEU A 180 4.83 6.87 -12.38
CA LEU A 180 5.09 5.57 -13.00
C LEU A 180 3.79 4.77 -13.23
N LEU A 181 2.80 4.91 -12.32
CA LEU A 181 1.47 4.32 -12.49
C LEU A 181 0.74 4.92 -13.71
N ALA A 182 0.76 6.25 -13.85
CA ALA A 182 0.17 6.93 -15.00
C ALA A 182 0.82 6.47 -16.31
N GLN A 183 2.14 6.35 -16.35
CA GLN A 183 2.90 5.82 -17.49
C GLN A 183 2.55 4.34 -17.76
N GLY A 184 2.33 3.54 -16.73
CA GLY A 184 1.85 2.16 -16.86
C GLY A 184 0.49 2.07 -17.55
N TYR A 185 -0.48 2.88 -17.13
CA TYR A 185 -1.79 2.99 -17.78
C TYR A 185 -1.67 3.43 -19.25
N GLU A 186 -0.85 4.46 -19.52
CA GLU A 186 -0.60 4.95 -20.88
C GLU A 186 -0.03 3.84 -21.78
N LYS A 187 0.99 3.14 -21.33
CA LYS A 187 1.61 2.03 -22.07
C LYS A 187 0.67 0.85 -22.30
N LYS A 188 -0.26 0.61 -21.37
CA LYS A 188 -1.32 -0.38 -21.52
C LYS A 188 -2.43 0.07 -22.46
N GLY A 189 -2.52 1.38 -22.77
CA GLY A 189 -3.57 1.97 -23.62
C GLY A 189 -4.80 2.41 -22.84
N ASP A 190 -4.78 2.41 -21.49
CA ASP A 190 -5.86 2.94 -20.64
C ASP A 190 -5.69 4.47 -20.49
N GLN A 191 -6.02 5.18 -21.56
CA GLN A 191 -5.77 6.61 -21.70
C GLN A 191 -6.54 7.44 -20.67
N ASP A 192 -7.76 7.04 -20.35
CA ASP A 192 -8.61 7.77 -19.39
C ASP A 192 -8.02 7.74 -18.00
N LYS A 193 -7.53 6.57 -17.55
CA LYS A 193 -6.87 6.44 -16.26
C LYS A 193 -5.52 7.14 -16.24
N ALA A 194 -4.75 7.05 -17.32
CA ALA A 194 -3.49 7.77 -17.44
C ALA A 194 -3.70 9.27 -17.28
N ASN A 195 -4.64 9.86 -18.03
CA ASN A 195 -4.95 11.29 -17.99
C ASN A 195 -5.42 11.74 -16.61
N THR A 196 -6.35 11.00 -16.01
CA THR A 196 -6.83 11.28 -14.66
C THR A 196 -5.70 11.25 -13.64
N THR A 197 -4.78 10.29 -13.76
CA THR A 197 -3.64 10.17 -12.84
C THR A 197 -2.63 11.30 -13.06
N TYR A 198 -2.34 11.69 -14.31
CA TYR A 198 -1.48 12.84 -14.61
C TYR A 198 -2.05 14.15 -14.07
N GLN A 199 -3.36 14.39 -14.24
CA GLN A 199 -4.03 15.57 -13.67
C GLN A 199 -3.90 15.61 -12.15
N LYS A 200 -4.12 14.49 -11.46
CA LYS A 200 -3.95 14.37 -10.02
C LYS A 200 -2.53 14.69 -9.56
N ILE A 201 -1.51 14.27 -10.31
CA ILE A 201 -0.10 14.61 -10.00
C ILE A 201 0.11 16.13 -10.04
N ILE A 202 -0.38 16.78 -11.10
CA ILE A 202 -0.24 18.24 -11.27
C ILE A 202 -0.92 19.00 -10.14
N GLU A 203 -2.10 18.56 -9.72
CA GLU A 203 -2.86 19.17 -8.62
C GLU A 203 -2.20 18.94 -7.25
N THR A 204 -1.64 17.75 -7.02
CA THR A 204 -1.10 17.36 -5.71
C THR A 204 0.31 17.90 -5.47
N TRP A 205 1.15 17.92 -6.50
CA TRP A 205 2.56 18.38 -6.41
C TRP A 205 2.87 19.47 -7.43
N PRO A 206 2.19 20.62 -7.38
CA PRO A 206 2.45 21.72 -8.31
C PRO A 206 3.92 22.16 -8.22
N ASP A 207 4.47 22.66 -9.32
CA ASP A 207 5.84 23.19 -9.42
C ASP A 207 6.97 22.16 -9.17
N THR A 208 6.67 20.86 -9.27
CA THR A 208 7.65 19.78 -9.15
C THR A 208 8.02 19.18 -10.52
N ASP A 209 9.13 18.44 -10.54
CA ASP A 209 9.55 17.71 -11.74
C ASP A 209 8.52 16.64 -12.17
N VAL A 210 7.84 15.99 -11.20
CA VAL A 210 6.79 15.01 -11.51
C VAL A 210 5.56 15.67 -12.15
N ALA A 211 5.16 16.84 -11.69
CA ALA A 211 4.07 17.62 -12.30
C ALA A 211 4.45 18.09 -13.71
N THR A 212 5.68 18.55 -13.90
CA THR A 212 6.19 18.94 -15.21
C THR A 212 6.14 17.77 -16.20
N GLN A 213 6.57 16.58 -15.80
CA GLN A 213 6.52 15.38 -16.64
C GLN A 213 5.07 14.95 -16.92
N ALA A 214 4.18 15.04 -15.93
CA ALA A 214 2.75 14.75 -16.11
C ALA A 214 2.10 15.72 -17.11
N GLN A 215 2.41 17.02 -17.03
CA GLN A 215 1.91 18.01 -17.99
C GLN A 215 2.41 17.72 -19.40
N GLN A 216 3.69 17.42 -19.57
CA GLN A 216 4.27 17.07 -20.87
C GLN A 216 3.60 15.85 -21.50
N ALA A 217 3.24 14.83 -20.69
CA ALA A 217 2.54 13.66 -21.17
C ALA A 217 1.12 14.01 -21.67
N LEU A 218 0.38 14.85 -20.94
CA LEU A 218 -0.95 15.33 -21.38
C LEU A 218 -0.89 16.17 -22.67
N ASP A 219 0.10 17.06 -22.78
CA ASP A 219 0.29 17.89 -23.95
C ASP A 219 0.63 17.07 -25.20
N ALA A 220 1.46 16.05 -25.07
CA ALA A 220 1.83 15.13 -26.15
C ALA A 220 0.62 14.35 -26.68
N GLN A 221 -0.32 13.99 -25.81
CA GLN A 221 -1.55 13.30 -26.18
C GLN A 221 -2.53 14.24 -26.90
N SER A 222 -2.67 15.47 -26.43
CA SER A 222 -3.53 16.49 -27.07
C SER A 222 -3.06 16.86 -28.46
N GLY A 223 -1.73 16.98 -28.68
CA GLY A 223 -1.13 17.27 -29.98
C GLY A 223 -1.29 16.15 -31.02
N ASN A 224 -1.54 14.92 -30.59
CA ASN A 224 -1.71 13.77 -31.48
C ASN A 224 -3.19 13.59 -31.93
N THR A 225 -4.15 14.18 -31.22
CA THR A 225 -5.57 14.16 -31.61
C THR A 225 -5.88 15.15 -32.74
N ASP A 226 -5.20 16.29 -32.82
CA ASP A 226 -5.40 17.28 -33.90
C ASP A 226 -4.88 16.81 -35.27
N ASN A 227 -3.98 15.82 -35.31
CA ASN A 227 -3.40 15.32 -36.56
C ASN A 227 -4.17 14.15 -37.18
N SER A 228 -5.13 13.55 -36.47
CA SER A 228 -5.93 12.43 -36.98
C SER A 228 -7.22 12.87 -37.71
N ASP A 229 -7.72 14.07 -37.44
CA ASP A 229 -8.91 14.61 -38.13
C ASP A 229 -8.61 15.39 -39.43
N SER A 230 -7.34 15.71 -39.71
CA SER A 230 -6.93 16.45 -40.90
C SER A 230 -6.74 15.60 -42.16
N LYS A 231 -6.93 14.26 -42.09
CA LYS A 231 -6.66 13.36 -43.23
C LYS A 231 -7.90 12.73 -43.83
N LYS A 232 -9.09 13.33 -43.64
CA LYS A 232 -10.35 12.85 -44.23
C LYS A 232 -11.22 13.95 -44.80
N SER A 233 -10.64 14.81 -45.64
CA SER A 233 -11.45 15.65 -46.53
C SER A 233 -10.61 16.16 -47.70
N GLY A 234 -10.70 15.49 -48.85
CA GLY A 234 -10.07 15.98 -50.04
C GLY A 234 -9.97 14.95 -51.15
N ASP A 235 -11.03 14.21 -51.43
CA ASP A 235 -11.17 13.56 -52.70
C ASP A 235 -12.63 13.50 -53.11
N THR A 236 -13.07 14.55 -53.80
CA THR A 236 -14.33 14.48 -54.57
C THR A 236 -14.20 15.35 -55.82
N LYS A 237 -13.88 14.68 -56.95
CA LYS A 237 -14.39 14.91 -58.28
C LYS A 237 -14.71 16.34 -58.74
N LYS A 238 -14.15 16.68 -59.86
CA LYS A 238 -14.97 17.03 -61.01
C LYS A 238 -14.25 16.71 -62.32
N ASN A 239 -14.72 15.66 -62.97
CA ASN A 239 -14.80 15.57 -64.39
C ASN A 239 -15.77 16.66 -64.87
N SER A 240 -15.43 17.40 -65.87
CA SER A 240 -16.36 17.97 -66.87
C SER A 240 -15.59 18.17 -68.15
N ASP A 241 -16.01 17.38 -69.07
CA ASP A 241 -15.89 17.56 -70.50
C ASP A 241 -16.12 19.01 -70.91
N ASN A 242 -15.33 19.53 -71.83
CA ASN A 242 -15.93 20.09 -73.03
C ASN A 242 -14.92 20.22 -74.14
N ASP A 243 -15.34 19.63 -75.22
CA ASP A 243 -14.93 19.83 -76.61
C ASP A 243 -14.79 21.30 -76.97
N ASP A 244 -13.96 21.67 -77.82
CA ASP A 244 -14.24 22.08 -79.21
C ASP A 244 -13.04 22.87 -79.77
N ASN A 245 -12.61 22.34 -80.93
CA ASN A 245 -12.46 22.97 -82.21
C ASN A 245 -11.60 24.23 -82.36
N GLY A 246 -10.76 24.12 -83.33
CA GLY A 246 -10.41 25.32 -84.12
C GLY A 246 -8.94 25.44 -84.59
N ASP A 247 -8.70 24.76 -85.65
CA ASP A 247 -8.05 25.24 -86.86
C ASP A 247 -7.02 26.36 -86.87
N ASN A 248 -6.00 26.03 -87.57
CA ASN A 248 -5.31 26.81 -88.61
C ASN A 248 -3.96 27.49 -88.35
N ASN A 249 -3.10 26.96 -89.23
CA ASN A 249 -2.10 27.67 -90.02
C ASN A 249 -1.00 28.50 -89.41
N ASN A 250 0.20 28.08 -89.51
CA ASN A 250 1.15 28.34 -90.63
C ASN A 250 2.48 27.73 -90.26
#